data_30b9b2201f17fde7dfa3fbf56aece0b9
#
_entry.id   30b9b2201f17fde7dfa3fbf56aece0b9
#
_cell.length_a   1.000
_cell.length_b   1.000
_cell.length_c   1.000
_cell.angle_alpha   90.00
_cell.angle_beta   90.00
_cell.angle_gamma   90.00
#
_symmetry.space_group_name_H-M   'P 1'
#
loop_
_entity.id
_entity.type
_entity.pdbx_description
1 polymer ?
#
loop_
_entity_poly.entity_id
_entity_poly.type
_entity_poly.pdbx_seq_one_letter_code
_entity_poly.pdbx_strand_id
1 'polypeptide(L)'
;MSELKNRIDFVYIFDVQDGNPNGDPDAGNLPRVDAETGMGLVTDVCLKRKVRNYVQTAKGQADGYDIFIKEKAVLNTLIDKAHDDSEVKAAKDKTEAARMFMCKNYYDIRTFGAVMSTGKNAGQVIGAIQLTFARSVDTIATAEHSITRMAVATEKEAEKQSGDNRTMGRKATVPYGLYVCHGFISANLAQQTGFSEEDLQLFWEALRNMFDIDRSAARGLMSAQKLIVFKHDSVLGNAPANKLFDLVKVEKVCDGAPRTFSDYTVTIDKAGLPANVTVEELI
;
A
#
# COMPACT_ATOMS: atom_id res chain seq x y z
N MET A 1 18.24 15.84 -7.03
CA MET A 1 17.48 14.57 -7.13
C MET A 1 17.60 14.07 -8.55
N SER A 2 17.98 12.82 -8.74
CA SER A 2 18.09 12.20 -10.07
C SER A 2 16.69 11.84 -10.60
N GLU A 3 16.45 12.12 -11.88
CA GLU A 3 15.19 11.82 -12.54
C GLU A 3 15.04 10.32 -12.81
N LEU A 4 13.84 9.80 -12.60
CA LEU A 4 13.47 8.45 -13.06
C LEU A 4 13.32 8.47 -14.60
N LYS A 5 14.14 7.70 -15.30
CA LYS A 5 14.24 7.77 -16.76
C LYS A 5 13.38 6.73 -17.47
N ASN A 6 13.17 5.56 -16.87
CA ASN A 6 12.60 4.41 -17.53
C ASN A 6 11.41 3.85 -16.74
N ARG A 7 10.50 3.19 -17.46
CA ARG A 7 9.38 2.47 -16.86
C ARG A 7 9.88 1.29 -16.04
N ILE A 8 9.17 1.03 -14.94
CA ILE A 8 9.41 -0.13 -14.07
C ILE A 8 8.06 -0.78 -13.79
N ASP A 9 8.00 -2.11 -13.88
CA ASP A 9 6.89 -2.92 -13.40
C ASP A 9 7.38 -3.84 -12.29
N PHE A 10 6.52 -4.22 -11.34
CA PHE A 10 6.97 -5.10 -10.26
C PHE A 10 5.85 -6.01 -9.74
N VAL A 11 6.28 -7.13 -9.16
CA VAL A 11 5.42 -8.05 -8.42
C VAL A 11 5.83 -7.98 -6.96
N TYR A 12 4.86 -7.74 -6.09
CA TYR A 12 5.05 -7.71 -4.65
C TYR A 12 4.26 -8.83 -4.00
N ILE A 13 4.95 -9.70 -3.26
CA ILE A 13 4.38 -10.86 -2.57
C ILE A 13 4.58 -10.67 -1.07
N PHE A 14 3.50 -10.80 -0.32
CA PHE A 14 3.48 -10.72 1.13
C PHE A 14 2.50 -11.72 1.71
N ASP A 15 2.67 -12.08 2.96
CA ASP A 15 1.78 -12.99 3.66
C ASP A 15 1.14 -12.38 4.91
N VAL A 16 0.15 -13.09 5.41
CA VAL A 16 -0.49 -12.86 6.70
C VAL A 16 -0.65 -14.19 7.42
N GLN A 17 -0.33 -14.19 8.70
CA GLN A 17 -0.59 -15.31 9.62
C GLN A 17 -1.38 -14.80 10.83
N ASP A 18 -2.50 -15.49 11.14
CA ASP A 18 -3.40 -15.21 12.25
C ASP A 18 -3.84 -13.74 12.34
N GLY A 19 -4.09 -13.12 11.19
CA GLY A 19 -4.40 -11.70 11.09
C GLY A 19 -5.47 -11.37 10.07
N ASN A 20 -5.92 -10.12 10.13
CA ASN A 20 -6.79 -9.51 9.12
C ASN A 20 -5.98 -8.50 8.32
N PRO A 21 -5.58 -8.83 7.07
CA PRO A 21 -4.73 -7.94 6.28
C PRO A 21 -5.45 -6.67 5.83
N ASN A 22 -6.76 -6.77 5.58
CA ASN A 22 -7.60 -5.66 5.15
C ASN A 22 -9.07 -5.94 5.46
N GLY A 23 -9.54 -5.44 6.59
CA GLY A 23 -10.94 -5.58 7.00
C GLY A 23 -11.90 -4.80 6.09
N ASP A 24 -13.11 -5.35 5.96
CA ASP A 24 -14.21 -4.74 5.21
C ASP A 24 -15.19 -4.06 6.18
N PRO A 25 -15.27 -2.73 6.19
CA PRO A 25 -16.20 -2.02 7.08
C PRO A 25 -17.67 -2.37 6.80
N ASP A 26 -18.01 -2.69 5.55
CA ASP A 26 -19.39 -3.04 5.17
C ASP A 26 -19.76 -4.48 5.56
N ALA A 27 -18.77 -5.32 5.83
CA ALA A 27 -18.93 -6.71 6.26
C ALA A 27 -18.48 -6.94 7.71
N GLY A 28 -18.72 -5.98 8.61
CA GLY A 28 -18.35 -6.11 10.02
C GLY A 28 -16.85 -6.25 10.29
N ASN A 29 -16.04 -5.68 9.44
CA ASN A 29 -14.57 -5.73 9.47
C ASN A 29 -13.98 -7.14 9.28
N LEU A 30 -14.70 -8.05 8.62
CA LEU A 30 -14.17 -9.33 8.18
C LEU A 30 -13.04 -9.13 7.14
N PRO A 31 -12.08 -10.05 7.01
CA PRO A 31 -11.15 -10.05 5.89
C PRO A 31 -11.89 -10.00 4.56
N ARG A 32 -11.44 -9.14 3.64
CA ARG A 32 -12.03 -9.01 2.32
C ARG A 32 -11.81 -10.27 1.50
N VAL A 33 -12.87 -10.75 0.89
CA VAL A 33 -12.88 -11.97 0.06
C VAL A 33 -13.65 -11.68 -1.22
N ASP A 34 -13.15 -12.19 -2.33
CA ASP A 34 -13.91 -12.29 -3.57
C ASP A 34 -14.99 -13.38 -3.37
N ALA A 35 -16.25 -12.96 -3.38
CA ALA A 35 -17.38 -13.85 -3.04
C ALA A 35 -17.57 -15.02 -4.01
N GLU A 36 -17.07 -14.92 -5.24
CA GLU A 36 -17.20 -15.93 -6.27
C GLU A 36 -16.08 -16.98 -6.18
N THR A 37 -14.85 -16.54 -5.92
CA THR A 37 -13.67 -17.41 -5.93
C THR A 37 -13.16 -17.81 -4.56
N GLY A 38 -13.58 -17.12 -3.50
CA GLY A 38 -13.04 -17.30 -2.15
C GLY A 38 -11.63 -16.77 -1.94
N MET A 39 -11.07 -16.09 -2.96
CA MET A 39 -9.73 -15.48 -2.86
C MET A 39 -9.75 -14.26 -1.96
N GLY A 40 -8.76 -14.15 -1.08
CA GLY A 40 -8.58 -12.98 -0.24
C GLY A 40 -8.18 -11.75 -1.05
N LEU A 41 -8.64 -10.58 -0.59
CA LEU A 41 -8.37 -9.31 -1.23
C LEU A 41 -7.71 -8.33 -0.25
N VAL A 42 -6.69 -7.62 -0.74
CA VAL A 42 -6.13 -6.45 -0.07
C VAL A 42 -6.12 -5.29 -1.06
N THR A 43 -6.80 -4.21 -0.71
CA THR A 43 -6.94 -3.06 -1.60
C THR A 43 -5.61 -2.31 -1.75
N ASP A 44 -5.41 -1.67 -2.91
CA ASP A 44 -4.25 -0.81 -3.16
C ASP A 44 -4.15 0.33 -2.13
N VAL A 45 -5.29 0.92 -1.73
CA VAL A 45 -5.31 1.98 -0.72
C VAL A 45 -4.84 1.50 0.66
N CYS A 46 -5.07 0.22 1.00
CA CYS A 46 -4.54 -0.39 2.21
C CYS A 46 -3.01 -0.45 2.18
N LEU A 47 -2.43 -0.90 1.07
CA LEU A 47 -0.97 -0.94 0.88
C LEU A 47 -0.37 0.47 0.83
N LYS A 48 -0.98 1.38 0.06
CA LYS A 48 -0.56 2.80 -0.02
C LYS A 48 -0.57 3.47 1.36
N ARG A 49 -1.56 3.15 2.22
CA ARG A 49 -1.58 3.67 3.59
C ARG A 49 -0.38 3.20 4.41
N LYS A 50 0.01 1.92 4.29
CA LYS A 50 1.17 1.38 5.00
C LYS A 50 2.48 2.03 4.54
N VAL A 51 2.62 2.27 3.23
CA VAL A 51 3.74 3.03 2.68
C VAL A 51 3.76 4.46 3.25
N ARG A 52 2.62 5.17 3.29
CA ARG A 52 2.53 6.51 3.90
C ARG A 52 2.96 6.52 5.36
N ASN A 53 2.48 5.55 6.14
CA ASN A 53 2.85 5.41 7.56
C ASN A 53 4.35 5.17 7.72
N TYR A 54 4.94 4.33 6.85
CA TYR A 54 6.37 4.08 6.84
C TYR A 54 7.16 5.37 6.57
N VAL A 55 6.83 6.08 5.48
CA VAL A 55 7.50 7.33 5.10
C VAL A 55 7.38 8.38 6.20
N GLN A 56 6.20 8.53 6.79
CA GLN A 56 5.99 9.46 7.90
C GLN A 56 6.85 9.11 9.11
N THR A 57 7.05 7.83 9.40
CA THR A 57 7.91 7.38 10.51
C THR A 57 9.39 7.54 10.18
N ALA A 58 9.80 7.17 8.96
CA ALA A 58 11.21 7.17 8.55
C ALA A 58 11.76 8.59 8.29
N LYS A 59 10.94 9.48 7.72
CA LYS A 59 11.33 10.85 7.36
C LYS A 59 10.88 11.91 8.35
N GLY A 60 9.88 11.60 9.18
CA GLY A 60 9.36 12.56 10.16
C GLY A 60 8.79 13.81 9.49
N GLN A 61 9.39 14.97 9.82
CA GLN A 61 9.01 16.28 9.27
C GLN A 61 10.07 16.80 8.28
N ALA A 62 10.82 15.90 7.62
CA ALA A 62 11.80 16.32 6.61
C ALA A 62 11.11 17.04 5.45
N ASP A 63 11.72 18.12 4.98
CA ASP A 63 11.19 18.91 3.87
C ASP A 63 10.96 18.06 2.63
N GLY A 64 9.77 18.20 2.02
CA GLY A 64 9.38 17.46 0.84
C GLY A 64 8.87 16.03 1.10
N TYR A 65 8.82 15.56 2.35
CA TYR A 65 8.38 14.21 2.70
C TYR A 65 7.13 14.17 3.61
N ASP A 66 6.43 15.30 3.73
CA ASP A 66 5.14 15.27 4.44
C ASP A 66 4.14 14.38 3.68
N ILE A 67 3.10 13.95 4.39
CA ILE A 67 2.02 13.10 3.87
C ILE A 67 0.73 13.89 3.85
N PHE A 68 0.10 13.97 2.67
CA PHE A 68 -1.16 14.66 2.48
C PHE A 68 -2.34 13.84 3.07
N ILE A 69 -2.42 12.55 2.72
CA ILE A 69 -3.45 11.64 3.23
C ILE A 69 -2.95 10.95 4.50
N LYS A 70 -2.94 11.68 5.61
CA LYS A 70 -2.55 11.16 6.95
C LYS A 70 -3.72 11.17 7.93
N GLU A 71 -3.60 10.40 8.99
CA GLU A 71 -4.63 10.30 10.02
C GLU A 71 -4.96 11.67 10.64
N LYS A 72 -6.25 11.96 10.80
CA LYS A 72 -6.78 13.22 11.36
C LYS A 72 -6.39 14.49 10.59
N ALA A 73 -5.86 14.39 9.37
CA ALA A 73 -5.59 15.55 8.55
C ALA A 73 -6.90 16.22 8.05
N VAL A 74 -6.89 17.53 8.01
CA VAL A 74 -7.92 18.33 7.32
C VAL A 74 -7.32 18.76 5.98
N LEU A 75 -7.72 18.09 4.89
CA LEU A 75 -7.09 18.23 3.58
C LEU A 75 -7.17 19.66 3.04
N ASN A 76 -8.30 20.34 3.21
CA ASN A 76 -8.45 21.71 2.76
C ASN A 76 -7.47 22.68 3.44
N THR A 77 -7.15 22.46 4.71
CA THR A 77 -6.14 23.27 5.41
C THR A 77 -4.74 23.09 4.80
N LEU A 78 -4.42 21.88 4.31
CA LEU A 78 -3.15 21.62 3.63
C LEU A 78 -3.11 22.25 2.23
N ILE A 79 -4.24 22.24 1.51
CA ILE A 79 -4.40 22.93 0.22
C ILE A 79 -4.33 24.45 0.41
N ASP A 80 -4.94 24.99 1.47
CA ASP A 80 -4.87 26.41 1.78
C ASP A 80 -3.44 26.89 2.02
N LYS A 81 -2.59 26.08 2.68
CA LYS A 81 -1.15 26.39 2.83
C LYS A 81 -0.44 26.56 1.48
N ALA A 82 -0.79 25.72 0.48
CA ALA A 82 -0.21 25.89 -0.87
C ALA A 82 -0.61 27.24 -1.48
N HIS A 83 -1.89 27.63 -1.33
CA HIS A 83 -2.38 28.92 -1.83
C HIS A 83 -1.88 30.14 -1.02
N ASP A 84 -1.42 29.93 0.21
CA ASP A 84 -0.85 30.98 1.05
C ASP A 84 0.63 31.21 0.79
N ASP A 85 1.29 30.30 0.07
CA ASP A 85 2.67 30.44 -0.36
C ASP A 85 2.87 31.65 -1.27
N SER A 86 4.01 32.32 -1.12
CA SER A 86 4.32 33.56 -1.85
C SER A 86 4.51 33.35 -3.36
N GLU A 87 5.11 32.23 -3.75
CA GLU A 87 5.33 31.90 -5.16
C GLU A 87 4.01 31.57 -5.84
N VAL A 88 3.14 30.80 -5.15
CA VAL A 88 1.78 30.47 -5.64
C VAL A 88 0.91 31.71 -5.76
N LYS A 89 0.96 32.63 -4.78
CA LYS A 89 0.23 33.91 -4.85
C LYS A 89 0.65 34.79 -6.02
N ALA A 90 1.93 34.79 -6.36
CA ALA A 90 2.52 35.58 -7.46
C ALA A 90 2.32 34.93 -8.84
N ALA A 91 1.99 33.63 -8.90
CA ALA A 91 1.86 32.91 -10.16
C ALA A 91 0.64 33.37 -10.97
N LYS A 92 0.77 33.37 -12.33
CA LYS A 92 -0.35 33.63 -13.25
C LYS A 92 -1.41 32.52 -13.18
N ASP A 93 -0.95 31.27 -13.20
CA ASP A 93 -1.79 30.10 -12.99
C ASP A 93 -1.58 29.58 -11.56
N LYS A 94 -2.48 30.01 -10.67
CA LYS A 94 -2.42 29.65 -9.25
C LYS A 94 -2.72 28.18 -9.01
N THR A 95 -3.55 27.56 -9.87
CA THR A 95 -3.89 26.15 -9.75
C THR A 95 -2.69 25.27 -10.07
N GLU A 96 -1.99 25.58 -11.17
CA GLU A 96 -0.79 24.82 -11.53
C GLU A 96 0.35 25.05 -10.54
N ALA A 97 0.56 26.28 -10.09
CA ALA A 97 1.56 26.57 -9.07
C ALA A 97 1.26 25.86 -7.73
N ALA A 98 0.00 25.82 -7.31
CA ALA A 98 -0.44 25.08 -6.12
C ALA A 98 -0.22 23.56 -6.32
N ARG A 99 -0.54 23.01 -7.49
CA ARG A 99 -0.30 21.60 -7.84
C ARG A 99 1.19 21.25 -7.69
N MET A 100 2.08 22.09 -8.22
CA MET A 100 3.53 21.90 -8.10
C MET A 100 4.01 22.00 -6.67
N PHE A 101 3.49 22.98 -5.91
CA PHE A 101 3.76 23.09 -4.48
C PHE A 101 3.38 21.82 -3.73
N MET A 102 2.20 21.27 -4.01
CA MET A 102 1.73 20.04 -3.37
C MET A 102 2.62 18.83 -3.75
N CYS A 103 3.00 18.68 -5.00
CA CYS A 103 3.94 17.62 -5.42
C CYS A 103 5.31 17.76 -4.72
N LYS A 104 5.82 18.98 -4.58
CA LYS A 104 7.12 19.25 -3.96
C LYS A 104 7.14 18.89 -2.47
N ASN A 105 6.06 19.21 -1.74
CA ASN A 105 6.03 19.09 -0.29
C ASN A 105 5.46 17.76 0.22
N TYR A 106 4.62 17.08 -0.58
CA TYR A 106 3.93 15.86 -0.14
C TYR A 106 4.39 14.64 -0.96
N TYR A 107 5.08 13.74 -0.28
CA TYR A 107 5.58 12.51 -0.89
C TYR A 107 4.48 11.68 -1.55
N ASP A 108 3.35 11.50 -0.87
CA ASP A 108 2.27 10.65 -1.37
C ASP A 108 1.51 11.24 -2.55
N ILE A 109 1.52 12.56 -2.73
CA ILE A 109 0.94 13.20 -3.91
C ILE A 109 1.79 12.90 -5.14
N ARG A 110 3.11 13.12 -5.11
CA ARG A 110 3.97 12.85 -6.26
C ARG A 110 4.10 11.36 -6.55
N THR A 111 3.93 10.51 -5.52
CA THR A 111 4.03 9.05 -5.63
C THR A 111 2.74 8.41 -6.14
N PHE A 112 1.60 8.67 -5.49
CA PHE A 112 0.32 7.98 -5.74
C PHE A 112 -0.74 8.84 -6.40
N GLY A 113 -0.56 10.15 -6.35
CA GLY A 113 -1.52 11.13 -6.84
C GLY A 113 -2.61 11.49 -5.83
N ALA A 114 -3.32 12.56 -6.16
CA ALA A 114 -4.47 13.03 -5.40
C ALA A 114 -5.38 13.93 -6.25
N VAL A 115 -6.66 13.97 -5.90
CA VAL A 115 -7.63 14.96 -6.38
C VAL A 115 -7.73 16.05 -5.32
N MET A 116 -7.33 17.28 -5.65
CA MET A 116 -7.21 18.41 -4.71
C MET A 116 -8.11 19.58 -5.13
N SER A 117 -9.33 19.28 -5.52
CA SER A 117 -10.31 20.25 -5.99
C SER A 117 -11.43 20.54 -4.99
N THR A 118 -11.28 20.16 -3.72
CA THR A 118 -12.21 20.42 -2.65
C THR A 118 -11.85 21.73 -1.96
N GLY A 119 -12.69 22.77 -2.08
CA GLY A 119 -12.37 24.11 -1.59
C GLY A 119 -11.56 24.92 -2.60
N LYS A 120 -10.38 25.45 -2.22
CA LYS A 120 -9.43 26.04 -3.19
C LYS A 120 -8.88 24.94 -4.09
N ASN A 121 -8.82 25.22 -5.39
CA ASN A 121 -8.41 24.23 -6.37
C ASN A 121 -6.87 24.19 -6.53
N ALA A 122 -6.27 23.06 -6.15
CA ALA A 122 -4.86 22.73 -6.43
C ALA A 122 -4.72 21.64 -7.51
N GLY A 123 -5.76 21.44 -8.34
CA GLY A 123 -5.74 20.53 -9.47
C GLY A 123 -5.84 19.05 -9.11
N GLN A 124 -5.40 18.24 -10.06
CA GLN A 124 -5.32 16.77 -9.93
C GLN A 124 -3.90 16.32 -10.27
N VAL A 125 -3.45 15.29 -9.58
CA VAL A 125 -2.16 14.64 -9.82
C VAL A 125 -2.40 13.16 -10.03
N ILE A 126 -1.89 12.62 -11.14
CA ILE A 126 -1.73 11.20 -11.34
C ILE A 126 -0.31 10.88 -10.89
N GLY A 127 -0.18 10.09 -9.82
CA GLY A 127 1.12 9.77 -9.25
C GLY A 127 1.94 8.81 -10.11
N ALA A 128 3.25 8.83 -9.91
CA ALA A 128 4.21 8.00 -10.64
C ALA A 128 3.98 6.49 -10.44
N ILE A 129 3.43 6.07 -9.28
CA ILE A 129 3.26 4.67 -8.89
C ILE A 129 1.79 4.32 -8.78
N GLN A 130 1.40 3.23 -9.43
CA GLN A 130 0.08 2.63 -9.29
C GLN A 130 0.21 1.17 -8.84
N LEU A 131 -0.72 0.72 -7.99
CA LEU A 131 -0.81 -0.64 -7.48
C LEU A 131 -2.16 -1.25 -7.87
N THR A 132 -2.18 -2.54 -8.11
CA THR A 132 -3.44 -3.32 -8.18
C THR A 132 -3.91 -3.69 -6.78
N PHE A 133 -5.11 -4.21 -6.65
CA PHE A 133 -5.47 -5.00 -5.48
C PHE A 133 -4.54 -6.22 -5.41
N ALA A 134 -4.10 -6.56 -4.20
CA ALA A 134 -3.46 -7.85 -3.98
C ALA A 134 -4.54 -8.93 -3.84
N ARG A 135 -4.28 -10.09 -4.47
CA ARG A 135 -5.13 -11.27 -4.37
C ARG A 135 -4.35 -12.42 -3.73
N SER A 136 -5.02 -13.22 -2.94
CA SER A 136 -4.38 -14.43 -2.39
C SER A 136 -4.13 -15.47 -3.49
N VAL A 137 -3.09 -16.28 -3.31
CA VAL A 137 -2.72 -17.37 -4.24
C VAL A 137 -3.73 -18.50 -4.16
N ASP A 138 -4.20 -18.81 -2.94
CA ASP A 138 -5.25 -19.81 -2.68
C ASP A 138 -6.48 -19.15 -2.06
N THR A 139 -7.58 -19.87 -2.04
CA THR A 139 -8.77 -19.50 -1.26
C THR A 139 -8.41 -19.35 0.21
N ILE A 140 -8.93 -18.32 0.87
CA ILE A 140 -8.72 -18.12 2.30
C ILE A 140 -9.94 -18.57 3.11
N ALA A 141 -9.68 -19.10 4.30
CA ALA A 141 -10.72 -19.36 5.29
C ALA A 141 -10.64 -18.26 6.36
N THR A 142 -11.78 -17.62 6.66
CA THR A 142 -11.86 -16.67 7.76
C THR A 142 -12.26 -17.41 9.04
N ALA A 143 -11.47 -17.25 10.09
CA ALA A 143 -11.77 -17.74 11.44
C ALA A 143 -12.26 -16.58 12.31
N GLU A 144 -13.41 -16.76 12.96
CA GLU A 144 -13.92 -15.80 13.93
C GLU A 144 -13.63 -16.29 15.35
N HIS A 145 -13.11 -15.38 16.17
CA HIS A 145 -12.76 -15.63 17.56
C HIS A 145 -13.56 -14.71 18.46
N SER A 146 -14.31 -15.30 19.40
CA SER A 146 -14.89 -14.52 20.50
C SER A 146 -13.80 -14.18 21.50
N ILE A 147 -13.69 -12.93 21.86
CA ILE A 147 -12.72 -12.43 22.86
C ILE A 147 -13.48 -11.75 24.00
N THR A 148 -13.00 -11.95 25.21
CA THR A 148 -13.62 -11.34 26.39
C THR A 148 -12.61 -10.38 27.03
N ARG A 149 -13.01 -9.10 27.13
CA ARG A 149 -12.31 -8.12 27.93
C ARG A 149 -12.81 -8.23 29.37
N MET A 150 -11.92 -8.45 30.31
CA MET A 150 -12.22 -8.59 31.75
C MET A 150 -12.43 -7.20 32.41
N ALA A 151 -13.10 -6.29 31.70
CA ALA A 151 -13.44 -4.96 32.16
C ALA A 151 -14.58 -4.38 31.33
N VAL A 152 -15.37 -3.52 31.95
CA VAL A 152 -16.40 -2.70 31.30
C VAL A 152 -15.90 -1.26 31.15
N ALA A 153 -16.56 -0.47 30.29
CA ALA A 153 -16.17 0.90 30.02
C ALA A 153 -16.84 1.92 30.97
N THR A 154 -18.02 1.59 31.51
CA THR A 154 -18.81 2.53 32.29
C THR A 154 -19.31 1.89 33.59
N GLU A 155 -19.55 2.71 34.61
CA GLU A 155 -20.14 2.29 35.89
C GLU A 155 -21.53 1.66 35.70
N LYS A 156 -22.33 2.19 34.78
CA LYS A 156 -23.63 1.62 34.43
C LYS A 156 -23.54 0.17 33.90
N GLU A 157 -22.50 -0.14 33.15
CA GLU A 157 -22.25 -1.52 32.69
C GLU A 157 -21.81 -2.41 33.84
N ALA A 158 -20.99 -1.90 34.77
CA ALA A 158 -20.57 -2.63 35.97
C ALA A 158 -21.75 -2.96 36.89
N GLU A 159 -22.63 -2.01 37.14
CA GLU A 159 -23.86 -2.20 37.91
C GLU A 159 -24.76 -3.28 37.32
N LYS A 160 -24.97 -3.26 35.99
CA LYS A 160 -25.77 -4.27 35.27
C LYS A 160 -25.22 -5.69 35.36
N GLN A 161 -23.90 -5.83 35.51
CA GLN A 161 -23.21 -7.12 35.55
C GLN A 161 -22.93 -7.59 36.98
N SER A 162 -23.40 -6.88 38.00
CA SER A 162 -23.23 -7.25 39.42
C SER A 162 -21.79 -7.61 39.81
N GLY A 163 -20.82 -6.93 39.20
CA GLY A 163 -19.39 -7.08 39.49
C GLY A 163 -18.65 -8.08 38.60
N ASP A 164 -19.29 -8.77 37.67
CA ASP A 164 -18.61 -9.66 36.71
C ASP A 164 -17.81 -8.89 35.64
N ASN A 165 -18.16 -7.66 35.36
CA ASN A 165 -17.41 -6.65 34.62
C ASN A 165 -16.70 -7.15 33.33
N ARG A 166 -17.42 -7.86 32.45
CA ARG A 166 -16.90 -8.42 31.22
C ARG A 166 -17.54 -7.79 30.00
N THR A 167 -16.76 -7.64 28.94
CA THR A 167 -17.26 -7.21 27.63
C THR A 167 -16.80 -8.18 26.57
N MET A 168 -17.72 -8.71 25.78
CA MET A 168 -17.42 -9.61 24.68
C MET A 168 -17.17 -8.81 23.39
N GLY A 169 -16.18 -9.24 22.62
CA GLY A 169 -15.88 -8.75 21.27
C GLY A 169 -15.64 -9.92 20.32
N ARG A 170 -15.51 -9.61 19.05
CA ARG A 170 -15.16 -10.59 18.01
C ARG A 170 -13.90 -10.13 17.29
N LYS A 171 -13.06 -11.08 16.91
CA LYS A 171 -11.89 -10.88 16.07
C LYS A 171 -11.94 -11.87 14.92
N ALA A 172 -11.85 -11.39 13.70
CA ALA A 172 -11.77 -12.25 12.52
C ALA A 172 -10.33 -12.26 12.00
N THR A 173 -9.82 -13.44 11.68
CA THR A 173 -8.46 -13.62 11.16
C THR A 173 -8.44 -14.56 9.97
N VAL A 174 -7.43 -14.40 9.12
CA VAL A 174 -6.99 -15.39 8.15
C VAL A 174 -5.89 -16.20 8.83
N PRO A 175 -6.03 -17.53 8.98
CA PRO A 175 -4.98 -18.37 9.59
C PRO A 175 -3.66 -18.27 8.83
N TYR A 176 -3.72 -18.32 7.50
CA TYR A 176 -2.61 -18.01 6.60
C TYR A 176 -3.14 -17.59 5.23
N GLY A 177 -2.46 -16.65 4.58
CA GLY A 177 -2.72 -16.25 3.20
C GLY A 177 -1.48 -15.60 2.57
N LEU A 178 -1.10 -16.08 1.39
CA LEU A 178 -0.05 -15.48 0.55
C LEU A 178 -0.72 -14.62 -0.51
N TYR A 179 -0.34 -13.35 -0.60
CA TYR A 179 -0.95 -12.35 -1.48
C TYR A 179 0.04 -11.85 -2.52
N VAL A 180 -0.44 -11.66 -3.75
CA VAL A 180 0.32 -11.12 -4.88
C VAL A 180 -0.31 -9.81 -5.32
N CYS A 181 0.49 -8.75 -5.40
CA CYS A 181 0.15 -7.42 -5.88
C CYS A 181 1.03 -7.06 -7.07
N HIS A 182 0.48 -6.39 -8.07
CA HIS A 182 1.23 -5.85 -9.19
C HIS A 182 1.36 -4.33 -9.07
N GLY A 183 2.49 -3.81 -9.48
CA GLY A 183 2.74 -2.38 -9.46
C GLY A 183 3.38 -1.88 -10.75
N PHE A 184 3.10 -0.61 -11.03
CA PHE A 184 3.53 0.08 -12.25
C PHE A 184 4.14 1.42 -11.87
N ILE A 185 5.30 1.74 -12.44
CA ILE A 185 5.99 3.00 -12.24
C ILE A 185 6.24 3.65 -13.59
N SER A 186 5.60 4.80 -13.79
CA SER A 186 5.69 5.56 -15.02
C SER A 186 6.76 6.65 -14.92
N ALA A 187 7.80 6.57 -15.75
CA ALA A 187 8.82 7.61 -15.82
C ALA A 187 8.24 8.94 -16.31
N ASN A 188 7.28 8.92 -17.23
CA ASN A 188 6.60 10.13 -17.71
C ASN A 188 5.84 10.83 -16.57
N LEU A 189 5.09 10.09 -15.76
CA LEU A 189 4.38 10.66 -14.60
C LEU A 189 5.36 11.11 -13.51
N ALA A 190 6.46 10.40 -13.33
CA ALA A 190 7.51 10.78 -12.39
C ALA A 190 8.11 12.16 -12.75
N GLN A 191 8.38 12.40 -14.03
CA GLN A 191 8.85 13.72 -14.52
C GLN A 191 7.81 14.83 -14.28
N GLN A 192 6.52 14.54 -14.48
CA GLN A 192 5.44 15.51 -14.26
C GLN A 192 5.20 15.85 -12.78
N THR A 193 5.48 14.93 -11.88
CA THR A 193 5.22 15.09 -10.44
C THR A 193 6.47 15.45 -9.63
N GLY A 194 7.66 15.33 -10.25
CA GLY A 194 8.93 15.49 -9.56
C GLY A 194 9.31 14.27 -8.69
N PHE A 195 8.70 13.10 -8.95
CA PHE A 195 9.10 11.85 -8.29
C PHE A 195 10.49 11.42 -8.75
N SER A 196 11.39 11.21 -7.83
CA SER A 196 12.81 10.98 -8.08
C SER A 196 13.27 9.55 -7.82
N GLU A 197 14.52 9.23 -8.19
CA GLU A 197 15.17 7.96 -7.84
C GLU A 197 15.31 7.79 -6.31
N GLU A 198 15.51 8.86 -5.57
CA GLU A 198 15.57 8.83 -4.10
C GLU A 198 14.20 8.50 -3.52
N ASP A 199 13.14 9.02 -4.10
CA ASP A 199 11.76 8.67 -3.73
C ASP A 199 11.45 7.20 -4.04
N LEU A 200 11.96 6.69 -5.16
CA LEU A 200 11.83 5.29 -5.54
C LEU A 200 12.55 4.36 -4.55
N GLN A 201 13.77 4.71 -4.14
CA GLN A 201 14.49 3.93 -3.13
C GLN A 201 13.74 3.90 -1.80
N LEU A 202 13.17 5.03 -1.38
CA LEU A 202 12.32 5.11 -0.18
C LEU A 202 11.05 4.25 -0.33
N PHE A 203 10.46 4.19 -1.52
CA PHE A 203 9.32 3.31 -1.79
C PHE A 203 9.69 1.84 -1.67
N TRP A 204 10.84 1.42 -2.22
CA TRP A 204 11.32 0.04 -2.06
C TRP A 204 11.60 -0.30 -0.59
N GLU A 205 12.20 0.62 0.13
CA GLU A 205 12.44 0.49 1.57
C GLU A 205 11.12 0.35 2.34
N ALA A 206 10.12 1.16 1.98
CA ALA A 206 8.79 1.05 2.57
C ALA A 206 8.15 -0.32 2.31
N LEU A 207 8.18 -0.84 1.09
CA LEU A 207 7.61 -2.17 0.79
C LEU A 207 8.29 -3.30 1.57
N ARG A 208 9.61 -3.18 1.84
CA ARG A 208 10.35 -4.16 2.64
C ARG A 208 9.96 -4.14 4.12
N ASN A 209 9.75 -2.95 4.68
CA ASN A 209 9.72 -2.76 6.13
C ASN A 209 8.36 -2.28 6.68
N MET A 210 7.39 -1.92 5.83
CA MET A 210 6.14 -1.30 6.28
C MET A 210 5.33 -2.17 7.24
N PHE A 211 5.38 -3.49 7.11
CA PHE A 211 4.65 -4.40 7.98
C PHE A 211 5.25 -4.45 9.41
N ASP A 212 6.54 -4.20 9.55
CA ASP A 212 7.20 -4.18 10.87
C ASP A 212 6.82 -2.93 11.68
N ILE A 213 6.52 -1.82 11.01
CA ILE A 213 6.07 -0.59 11.63
C ILE A 213 4.55 -0.60 11.88
N ASP A 214 3.77 -1.17 10.95
CA ASP A 214 2.30 -1.18 10.99
C ASP A 214 1.74 -2.36 11.80
N ARG A 215 2.30 -2.63 12.99
CA ARG A 215 1.85 -3.70 13.88
C ARG A 215 0.55 -3.33 14.60
N SER A 216 -0.38 -4.28 14.67
CA SER A 216 -1.56 -4.19 15.52
C SER A 216 -2.11 -5.57 15.86
N ALA A 217 -2.90 -5.67 16.92
CA ALA A 217 -3.53 -6.92 17.33
C ALA A 217 -4.45 -7.54 16.26
N ALA A 218 -5.02 -6.71 15.37
CA ALA A 218 -5.89 -7.20 14.30
C ALA A 218 -5.11 -7.75 13.11
N ARG A 219 -3.89 -7.23 12.85
CA ARG A 219 -3.10 -7.58 11.65
C ARG A 219 -2.35 -8.90 11.74
N GLY A 220 -2.18 -9.46 12.96
CA GLY A 220 -1.40 -10.67 13.15
C GLY A 220 0.06 -10.47 12.74
N LEU A 221 0.66 -11.49 12.17
CA LEU A 221 1.98 -11.43 11.57
C LEU A 221 1.85 -11.23 10.06
N MET A 222 2.24 -10.06 9.58
CA MET A 222 2.36 -9.77 8.14
C MET A 222 3.83 -9.57 7.80
N SER A 223 4.26 -10.12 6.65
CA SER A 223 5.66 -10.04 6.20
C SER A 223 5.76 -9.86 4.69
N ALA A 224 6.72 -9.04 4.25
CA ALA A 224 7.12 -8.98 2.85
C ALA A 224 7.95 -10.23 2.52
N GLN A 225 7.56 -10.96 1.48
CA GLN A 225 8.18 -12.23 1.12
C GLN A 225 9.01 -12.13 -0.15
N LYS A 226 8.52 -11.42 -1.18
CA LYS A 226 9.24 -11.19 -2.44
C LYS A 226 8.90 -9.83 -3.02
N LEU A 227 9.90 -9.17 -3.59
CA LEU A 227 9.75 -7.97 -4.41
C LEU A 227 10.58 -8.16 -5.68
N ILE A 228 9.90 -8.46 -6.77
CA ILE A 228 10.48 -8.77 -8.08
C ILE A 228 10.24 -7.57 -8.99
N VAL A 229 11.32 -6.95 -9.47
CA VAL A 229 11.30 -5.69 -10.21
C VAL A 229 11.77 -5.91 -11.63
N PHE A 230 10.95 -5.52 -12.61
CA PHE A 230 11.26 -5.51 -14.03
C PHE A 230 11.61 -4.08 -14.47
N LYS A 231 12.87 -3.85 -14.84
CA LYS A 231 13.37 -2.54 -15.31
C LYS A 231 13.45 -2.55 -16.83
N HIS A 232 12.79 -1.60 -17.45
CA HIS A 232 12.88 -1.36 -18.89
C HIS A 232 14.04 -0.40 -19.20
N ASP A 233 14.54 -0.43 -20.41
CA ASP A 233 15.51 0.57 -20.91
C ASP A 233 14.84 1.73 -21.66
N SER A 234 13.53 1.84 -21.59
CA SER A 234 12.68 2.80 -22.28
C SER A 234 11.68 3.47 -21.34
N VAL A 235 11.37 4.73 -21.63
CA VAL A 235 10.34 5.54 -20.92
C VAL A 235 8.95 4.88 -20.98
N LEU A 236 8.58 4.33 -22.14
CA LEU A 236 7.28 3.69 -22.37
C LEU A 236 7.28 2.20 -22.05
N GLY A 237 8.47 1.62 -21.86
CA GLY A 237 8.66 0.18 -21.65
C GLY A 237 8.87 -0.60 -22.95
N ASN A 238 9.45 -1.80 -22.80
CA ASN A 238 9.85 -2.68 -23.90
C ASN A 238 8.92 -3.88 -24.07
N ALA A 239 8.01 -4.10 -23.12
CA ALA A 239 7.04 -5.20 -23.15
C ALA A 239 5.76 -4.83 -22.37
N PRO A 240 4.62 -5.46 -22.70
CA PRO A 240 3.39 -5.37 -21.90
C PRO A 240 3.60 -5.95 -20.50
N ALA A 241 3.11 -5.26 -19.47
CA ALA A 241 3.30 -5.65 -18.06
C ALA A 241 2.76 -7.05 -17.75
N ASN A 242 1.59 -7.42 -18.30
CA ASN A 242 1.02 -8.75 -18.09
C ASN A 242 1.96 -9.88 -18.55
N LYS A 243 2.74 -9.66 -19.62
CA LYS A 243 3.72 -10.66 -20.11
C LYS A 243 4.90 -10.81 -19.14
N LEU A 244 5.29 -9.73 -18.45
CA LEU A 244 6.32 -9.78 -17.43
C LEU A 244 5.80 -10.46 -16.16
N PHE A 245 4.57 -10.17 -15.76
CA PHE A 245 3.95 -10.82 -14.60
C PHE A 245 3.71 -12.32 -14.82
N ASP A 246 3.41 -12.74 -16.05
CA ASP A 246 3.27 -14.15 -16.44
C ASP A 246 4.58 -14.95 -16.27
N LEU A 247 5.75 -14.29 -16.21
CA LEU A 247 7.04 -14.92 -15.95
C LEU A 247 7.24 -15.31 -14.49
N VAL A 248 6.47 -14.72 -13.57
CA VAL A 248 6.51 -15.04 -12.14
C VAL A 248 5.45 -16.08 -11.83
N LYS A 249 5.87 -17.25 -11.41
CA LYS A 249 5.00 -18.34 -10.99
C LYS A 249 5.06 -18.51 -9.47
N VAL A 250 3.90 -18.59 -8.85
CA VAL A 250 3.74 -18.87 -7.43
C VAL A 250 2.91 -20.14 -7.31
N GLU A 251 3.53 -21.21 -6.87
CA GLU A 251 2.93 -22.55 -6.83
C GLU A 251 2.93 -23.09 -5.41
N LYS A 252 1.79 -23.61 -4.96
CA LYS A 252 1.69 -24.32 -3.70
C LYS A 252 2.34 -25.69 -3.82
N VAL A 253 3.23 -26.04 -2.87
CA VAL A 253 4.00 -27.28 -2.85
C VAL A 253 3.66 -28.19 -1.67
N CYS A 254 2.79 -27.75 -0.76
CA CYS A 254 2.34 -28.58 0.36
C CYS A 254 1.03 -29.30 0.06
N ASP A 255 0.83 -30.44 0.72
CA ASP A 255 -0.46 -31.11 0.79
C ASP A 255 -1.36 -30.42 1.85
N GLY A 256 -2.58 -30.07 1.47
CA GLY A 256 -3.54 -29.43 2.37
C GLY A 256 -3.47 -27.90 2.40
N ALA A 257 -3.85 -27.31 3.54
CA ALA A 257 -3.88 -25.85 3.69
C ALA A 257 -2.50 -25.30 4.06
N PRO A 258 -1.96 -24.32 3.32
CA PRO A 258 -0.68 -23.73 3.63
C PRO A 258 -0.71 -22.96 4.96
N ARG A 259 0.44 -22.85 5.62
CA ARG A 259 0.62 -22.18 6.92
C ARG A 259 1.85 -21.28 6.98
N THR A 260 2.75 -21.41 6.00
CA THR A 260 4.00 -20.64 5.93
C THR A 260 4.35 -20.32 4.49
N PHE A 261 5.25 -19.37 4.28
CA PHE A 261 5.75 -19.05 2.94
C PHE A 261 6.50 -20.24 2.30
N SER A 262 7.13 -21.10 3.11
CA SER A 262 7.80 -22.31 2.61
C SER A 262 6.87 -23.37 2.01
N ASP A 263 5.56 -23.23 2.19
CA ASP A 263 4.56 -24.07 1.53
C ASP A 263 4.33 -23.66 0.06
N TYR A 264 5.06 -22.66 -0.42
CA TYR A 264 5.02 -22.14 -1.79
C TYR A 264 6.41 -22.10 -2.40
N THR A 265 6.46 -22.24 -3.72
CA THR A 265 7.64 -21.96 -4.53
C THR A 265 7.35 -20.77 -5.43
N VAL A 266 8.26 -19.80 -5.44
CA VAL A 266 8.23 -18.65 -6.35
C VAL A 266 9.35 -18.83 -7.37
N THR A 267 9.01 -18.90 -8.65
CA THR A 267 9.97 -19.04 -9.75
C THR A 267 9.82 -17.90 -10.75
N ILE A 268 10.94 -17.53 -11.38
CA ILE A 268 10.97 -16.49 -12.40
C ILE A 268 11.54 -17.12 -13.68
N ASP A 269 10.76 -17.14 -14.75
CA ASP A 269 11.24 -17.57 -16.08
C ASP A 269 12.15 -16.48 -16.67
N LYS A 270 13.44 -16.54 -16.32
CA LYS A 270 14.45 -15.61 -16.84
C LYS A 270 14.76 -15.82 -18.33
N ALA A 271 14.46 -17.00 -18.87
CA ALA A 271 14.67 -17.28 -20.30
C ALA A 271 13.58 -16.61 -21.17
N GLY A 272 12.39 -16.41 -20.61
CA GLY A 272 11.27 -15.71 -21.26
C GLY A 272 11.36 -14.18 -21.19
N LEU A 273 12.40 -13.59 -20.57
CA LEU A 273 12.53 -12.14 -20.48
C LEU A 273 12.68 -11.49 -21.87
N PRO A 274 11.88 -10.46 -22.19
CA PRO A 274 12.05 -9.70 -23.43
C PRO A 274 13.41 -8.99 -23.46
N ALA A 275 13.93 -8.77 -24.67
CA ALA A 275 15.11 -7.93 -24.87
C ALA A 275 14.89 -6.55 -24.25
N ASN A 276 15.93 -5.99 -23.64
CA ASN A 276 15.89 -4.66 -23.00
C ASN A 276 14.98 -4.57 -21.75
N VAL A 277 14.67 -5.71 -21.13
CA VAL A 277 14.08 -5.78 -19.80
C VAL A 277 15.00 -6.59 -18.90
N THR A 278 15.31 -6.07 -17.74
CA THR A 278 16.05 -6.77 -16.71
C THR A 278 15.16 -7.06 -15.51
N VAL A 279 15.41 -8.17 -14.82
CA VAL A 279 14.70 -8.55 -13.60
C VAL A 279 15.66 -8.55 -12.41
N GLU A 280 15.19 -7.99 -11.31
CA GLU A 280 15.92 -7.91 -10.04
C GLU A 280 15.01 -8.36 -8.89
N GLU A 281 15.53 -9.17 -7.99
CA GLU A 281 14.85 -9.54 -6.75
C GLU A 281 15.40 -8.66 -5.63
N LEU A 282 14.53 -7.83 -5.04
CA LEU A 282 14.89 -6.92 -3.96
C LEU A 282 14.62 -7.53 -2.57
N ILE A 283 13.81 -8.61 -2.51
CA ILE A 283 13.56 -9.46 -1.35
C ILE A 283 13.63 -10.91 -1.81
#